data_6bf4d3afbdd1625e65f3b440a7bd2428
#
_entry.id   6bf4d3afbdd1625e65f3b440a7bd2428
#
_cell.length_a   1.000
_cell.length_b   1.000
_cell.length_c   1.000
_cell.angle_alpha   90.00
_cell.angle_beta   90.00
_cell.angle_gamma   90.00
#
_symmetry.space_group_name_H-M   'P 1'
#
loop_
_entity.id
_entity.type
_entity.pdbx_description
1 polymer ?
#
loop_
_entity_poly.entity_id
_entity_poly.type
_entity_poly.pdbx_seq_one_letter_code
_entity_poly.pdbx_strand_id
1 'polypeptide(L)'
;FQKKMNAPYPSTEAVFYLNSMTDILKIIADNKLTPDDTRVICVDNYENAKNLRRIGFEIGHFPGRDEYKTENRTFTFATRCSFEGADLHSDCACVYIFSDSNRDNLSLDISIDLVQIIGRCRTFSNPYRDEIRYYYKCKDAEDIDLNEATNTINHKTDVSYKLFQYYQNVSDPAV
;
A
#
# COMPACT_ATOMS: atom_id res chain seq x y z
N PHE A 1 4.71 -8.09 -14.53
CA PHE A 1 3.88 -8.98 -13.70
C PHE A 1 4.46 -10.38 -13.65
N GLN A 2 4.66 -10.91 -12.44
CA GLN A 2 5.16 -12.29 -12.27
C GLN A 2 3.98 -13.25 -12.14
N LYS A 3 4.08 -14.38 -12.81
CA LYS A 3 3.11 -15.45 -12.70
C LYS A 3 3.30 -16.20 -11.38
N LYS A 4 2.24 -16.34 -10.59
CA LYS A 4 2.26 -17.23 -9.42
C LYS A 4 2.33 -18.67 -9.89
N MET A 5 3.14 -19.52 -9.26
CA MET A 5 3.35 -20.92 -9.68
C MET A 5 2.05 -21.72 -9.82
N ASN A 6 1.05 -21.43 -8.98
CA ASN A 6 -0.24 -22.10 -8.96
C ASN A 6 -1.40 -21.23 -9.45
N ALA A 7 -1.13 -20.03 -9.99
CA ALA A 7 -2.19 -19.16 -10.51
C ALA A 7 -2.58 -19.62 -11.91
N PRO A 8 -3.89 -19.66 -12.23
CA PRO A 8 -4.37 -20.12 -13.53
C PRO A 8 -4.00 -19.15 -14.67
N TYR A 9 -3.69 -17.91 -14.35
CA TYR A 9 -3.32 -16.84 -15.29
C TYR A 9 -2.34 -15.86 -14.64
N PRO A 10 -1.54 -15.11 -15.41
CA PRO A 10 -0.69 -14.06 -14.89
C PRO A 10 -1.54 -12.90 -14.32
N SER A 11 -1.00 -12.18 -13.35
CA SER A 11 -1.60 -10.92 -12.90
C SER A 11 -1.64 -9.92 -14.07
N THR A 12 -2.77 -9.27 -14.24
CA THR A 12 -2.97 -8.18 -15.21
C THR A 12 -3.19 -6.83 -14.55
N GLU A 13 -3.23 -6.79 -13.22
CA GLU A 13 -3.37 -5.59 -12.42
C GLU A 13 -2.24 -5.50 -11.39
N ALA A 14 -1.66 -4.30 -11.24
CA ALA A 14 -0.64 -4.02 -10.25
C ALA A 14 -1.03 -2.82 -9.39
N VAL A 15 -1.04 -3.01 -8.07
CA VAL A 15 -1.30 -1.94 -7.11
C VAL A 15 -0.01 -1.60 -6.39
N PHE A 16 0.45 -0.37 -6.56
CA PHE A 16 1.70 0.16 -6.01
C PHE A 16 1.40 1.09 -4.84
N TYR A 17 1.72 0.67 -3.64
CA TYR A 17 1.71 1.53 -2.46
C TYR A 17 3.05 2.27 -2.38
N LEU A 18 3.03 3.55 -2.80
CA LEU A 18 4.20 4.42 -2.90
C LEU A 18 3.83 5.83 -2.40
N ASN A 19 4.26 6.19 -1.20
CA ASN A 19 3.89 7.46 -0.57
C ASN A 19 4.75 8.64 -1.06
N SER A 20 4.81 8.83 -2.38
CA SER A 20 5.53 9.93 -3.01
C SER A 20 4.87 10.35 -4.32
N MET A 21 4.16 11.47 -4.30
CA MET A 21 3.55 12.03 -5.53
C MET A 21 4.60 12.39 -6.57
N THR A 22 5.77 12.90 -6.16
CA THR A 22 6.86 13.23 -7.09
C THR A 22 7.35 12.00 -7.86
N ASP A 23 7.54 10.87 -7.15
CA ASP A 23 7.99 9.64 -7.80
C ASP A 23 6.89 9.04 -8.67
N ILE A 24 5.62 9.08 -8.23
CA ILE A 24 4.47 8.62 -9.02
C ILE A 24 4.39 9.40 -10.34
N LEU A 25 4.44 10.74 -10.29
CA LEU A 25 4.39 11.59 -11.48
C LEU A 25 5.57 11.29 -12.43
N LYS A 26 6.75 11.07 -11.88
CA LYS A 26 7.92 10.69 -12.67
C LYS A 26 7.75 9.33 -13.33
N ILE A 27 7.28 8.32 -12.61
CA ILE A 27 7.02 6.98 -13.16
C ILE A 27 6.00 7.05 -14.31
N ILE A 28 4.91 7.81 -14.13
CA ILE A 28 3.90 8.02 -15.17
C ILE A 28 4.52 8.64 -16.42
N ALA A 29 5.31 9.70 -16.25
CA ALA A 29 5.95 10.39 -17.37
C ALA A 29 6.98 9.52 -18.09
N ASP A 30 7.88 8.87 -17.34
CA ASP A 30 8.96 8.06 -17.89
C ASP A 30 8.44 6.83 -18.67
N ASN A 31 7.30 6.29 -18.23
CA ASN A 31 6.68 5.11 -18.84
C ASN A 31 5.52 5.46 -19.79
N LYS A 32 5.21 6.74 -19.99
CA LYS A 32 4.11 7.22 -20.84
C LYS A 32 2.76 6.59 -20.50
N LEU A 33 2.50 6.42 -19.21
CA LEU A 33 1.26 5.85 -18.73
C LEU A 33 0.10 6.83 -18.95
N THR A 34 -1.09 6.29 -19.19
CA THR A 34 -2.29 7.06 -19.51
C THR A 34 -3.39 6.86 -18.47
N PRO A 35 -4.37 7.75 -18.35
CA PRO A 35 -5.52 7.56 -17.45
C PRO A 35 -6.37 6.34 -17.77
N ASP A 36 -6.30 5.81 -19.00
CA ASP A 36 -7.06 4.63 -19.40
C ASP A 36 -6.51 3.35 -18.78
N ASP A 37 -5.19 3.28 -18.57
CA ASP A 37 -4.50 2.14 -17.99
C ASP A 37 -4.06 2.36 -16.54
N THR A 38 -4.07 3.60 -16.06
CA THR A 38 -3.47 3.98 -14.77
C THR A 38 -4.40 4.83 -13.93
N ARG A 39 -4.43 4.53 -12.62
CA ARG A 39 -5.14 5.31 -11.61
C ARG A 39 -4.15 5.80 -10.56
N VAL A 40 -4.36 7.03 -10.05
CA VAL A 40 -3.60 7.60 -8.93
C VAL A 40 -4.54 7.93 -7.78
N ILE A 41 -4.27 7.36 -6.61
CA ILE A 41 -5.03 7.57 -5.38
C ILE A 41 -4.14 8.32 -4.39
N CYS A 42 -4.52 9.54 -4.07
CA CYS A 42 -3.77 10.41 -3.16
C CYS A 42 -4.71 11.33 -2.39
N VAL A 43 -4.17 12.07 -1.43
CA VAL A 43 -4.95 13.08 -0.70
C VAL A 43 -5.52 14.09 -1.69
N ASP A 44 -6.83 14.33 -1.58
CA ASP A 44 -7.52 15.37 -2.37
C ASP A 44 -7.17 16.74 -1.78
N ASN A 45 -6.19 17.38 -2.39
CA ASN A 45 -5.78 18.73 -2.12
C ASN A 45 -5.44 19.47 -3.42
N TYR A 46 -5.39 20.80 -3.36
CA TYR A 46 -5.15 21.65 -4.51
C TYR A 46 -3.85 21.29 -5.27
N GLU A 47 -2.78 21.01 -4.55
CA GLU A 47 -1.46 20.74 -5.14
C GLU A 47 -1.48 19.41 -5.93
N ASN A 48 -1.97 18.32 -5.33
CA ASN A 48 -2.07 17.01 -5.99
C ASN A 48 -3.01 17.08 -7.20
N ALA A 49 -4.19 17.68 -7.05
CA ALA A 49 -5.14 17.86 -8.14
C ALA A 49 -4.53 18.66 -9.30
N LYS A 50 -3.83 19.75 -9.01
CA LYS A 50 -3.14 20.57 -9.99
C LYS A 50 -2.07 19.80 -10.75
N ASN A 51 -1.22 19.07 -10.02
CA ASN A 51 -0.11 18.30 -10.61
C ASN A 51 -0.62 17.16 -11.50
N LEU A 52 -1.65 16.44 -11.07
CA LEU A 52 -2.27 15.38 -11.86
C LEU A 52 -2.94 15.93 -13.13
N ARG A 53 -3.72 17.02 -13.03
CA ARG A 53 -4.37 17.65 -14.20
C ARG A 53 -3.38 18.11 -15.26
N ARG A 54 -2.17 18.55 -14.87
CA ARG A 54 -1.12 18.96 -15.83
C ARG A 54 -0.66 17.83 -16.74
N ILE A 55 -0.83 16.58 -16.32
CA ILE A 55 -0.49 15.38 -17.08
C ILE A 55 -1.74 14.61 -17.55
N GLY A 56 -2.92 15.22 -17.45
CA GLY A 56 -4.18 14.64 -17.92
C GLY A 56 -4.84 13.64 -16.98
N PHE A 57 -4.43 13.58 -15.70
CA PHE A 57 -4.97 12.69 -14.68
C PHE A 57 -5.89 13.45 -13.71
N GLU A 58 -6.74 12.68 -13.06
CA GLU A 58 -7.55 13.10 -11.91
C GLU A 58 -7.20 12.24 -10.68
N ILE A 59 -7.59 12.73 -9.48
CA ILE A 59 -7.48 11.94 -8.27
C ILE A 59 -8.53 10.84 -8.33
N GLY A 60 -8.07 9.61 -8.23
CA GLY A 60 -8.90 8.41 -8.26
C GLY A 60 -9.22 7.85 -6.88
N HIS A 61 -10.03 6.80 -6.87
CA HIS A 61 -10.36 5.98 -5.71
C HIS A 61 -10.35 4.51 -6.10
N PHE A 62 -10.29 3.60 -5.14
CA PHE A 62 -10.51 2.19 -5.41
C PHE A 62 -11.99 1.98 -5.77
N PRO A 63 -12.29 1.23 -6.84
CA PRO A 63 -13.67 0.90 -7.17
C PRO A 63 -14.31 0.04 -6.10
N GLY A 64 -15.62 0.23 -5.92
CA GLY A 64 -16.42 -0.59 -5.03
C GLY A 64 -16.52 -2.05 -5.49
N ARG A 65 -17.09 -2.89 -4.62
CA ARG A 65 -17.26 -4.33 -4.85
C ARG A 65 -18.01 -4.67 -6.14
N ASP A 66 -18.95 -3.83 -6.55
CA ASP A 66 -19.80 -4.09 -7.72
C ASP A 66 -19.23 -3.48 -9.00
N GLU A 67 -18.22 -2.61 -8.89
CA GLU A 67 -17.69 -1.79 -9.98
C GLU A 67 -16.31 -2.26 -10.47
N TYR A 68 -15.55 -2.95 -9.63
CA TYR A 68 -14.13 -3.24 -9.89
C TYR A 68 -13.87 -3.97 -11.20
N LYS A 69 -14.79 -4.82 -11.67
CA LYS A 69 -14.62 -5.60 -12.91
C LYS A 69 -14.54 -4.74 -14.16
N THR A 70 -15.17 -3.58 -14.13
CA THR A 70 -15.21 -2.64 -15.27
C THR A 70 -14.31 -1.43 -15.04
N GLU A 71 -14.02 -1.09 -13.80
CA GLU A 71 -13.32 0.14 -13.47
C GLU A 71 -11.86 -0.04 -13.05
N ASN A 72 -11.42 -1.27 -12.75
CA ASN A 72 -10.02 -1.50 -12.44
C ASN A 72 -9.10 -1.13 -13.61
N ARG A 73 -7.92 -0.63 -13.25
CA ARG A 73 -6.86 -0.25 -14.19
C ARG A 73 -5.69 -1.22 -14.09
N THR A 74 -4.92 -1.33 -15.15
CA THR A 74 -3.69 -2.13 -15.16
C THR A 74 -2.72 -1.70 -14.06
N PHE A 75 -2.62 -0.38 -13.82
CA PHE A 75 -1.76 0.18 -12.80
C PHE A 75 -2.58 1.06 -11.83
N THR A 76 -2.39 0.85 -10.55
CA THR A 76 -2.93 1.74 -9.52
C THR A 76 -1.79 2.17 -8.61
N PHE A 77 -1.54 3.48 -8.52
CA PHE A 77 -0.62 4.07 -7.55
C PHE A 77 -1.42 4.62 -6.39
N ALA A 78 -1.04 4.24 -5.18
CA ALA A 78 -1.75 4.60 -3.96
C ALA A 78 -0.79 5.18 -2.93
N THR A 79 -1.09 6.38 -2.43
CA THR A 79 -0.33 7.02 -1.35
C THR A 79 -0.90 6.65 0.02
N ARG A 80 -0.27 7.14 1.09
CA ARG A 80 -0.61 6.76 2.48
C ARG A 80 -2.08 6.98 2.86
N CYS A 81 -2.79 7.91 2.21
CA CYS A 81 -4.21 8.14 2.48
C CYS A 81 -5.10 6.92 2.21
N SER A 82 -4.61 5.95 1.45
CA SER A 82 -5.35 4.72 1.10
C SER A 82 -4.90 3.49 1.91
N PHE A 83 -3.94 3.62 2.83
CA PHE A 83 -3.49 2.51 3.68
C PHE A 83 -4.59 2.10 4.65
N GLU A 84 -5.38 3.06 5.11
CA GLU A 84 -6.50 2.86 6.02
C GLU A 84 -7.83 3.08 5.30
N GLY A 85 -8.80 2.23 5.57
CA GLY A 85 -10.20 2.43 5.14
C GLY A 85 -10.53 2.19 3.66
N ALA A 86 -9.54 1.89 2.81
CA ALA A 86 -9.77 1.66 1.38
C ALA A 86 -9.64 0.17 1.04
N ASP A 87 -10.73 -0.48 0.65
CA ASP A 87 -10.72 -1.88 0.23
C ASP A 87 -10.34 -2.02 -1.25
N LEU A 88 -9.44 -2.96 -1.53
CA LEU A 88 -9.05 -3.34 -2.89
C LEU A 88 -9.88 -4.56 -3.32
N HIS A 89 -10.69 -4.39 -4.35
CA HIS A 89 -11.39 -5.46 -5.03
C HIS A 89 -10.74 -5.74 -6.38
N SER A 90 -10.28 -6.97 -6.59
CA SER A 90 -9.71 -7.42 -7.86
C SER A 90 -9.58 -8.93 -7.88
N ASP A 91 -9.87 -9.55 -9.03
CA ASP A 91 -9.70 -10.98 -9.24
C ASP A 91 -8.24 -11.38 -9.53
N CYS A 92 -7.34 -10.42 -9.82
CA CYS A 92 -5.98 -10.74 -10.27
C CYS A 92 -4.90 -9.73 -9.86
N ALA A 93 -5.23 -8.69 -9.09
CA ALA A 93 -4.25 -7.67 -8.69
C ALA A 93 -3.13 -8.25 -7.84
N CYS A 94 -1.90 -7.87 -8.17
CA CYS A 94 -0.71 -8.09 -7.36
C CYS A 94 -0.32 -6.81 -6.63
N VAL A 95 -0.06 -6.90 -5.33
CA VAL A 95 0.27 -5.74 -4.48
C VAL A 95 1.78 -5.58 -4.35
N TYR A 96 2.24 -4.35 -4.58
CA TYR A 96 3.64 -3.93 -4.47
C TYR A 96 3.75 -2.78 -3.48
N ILE A 97 4.65 -2.89 -2.52
CA ILE A 97 4.86 -1.87 -1.48
C ILE A 97 6.31 -1.39 -1.55
N PHE A 98 6.49 -0.08 -1.51
CA PHE A 98 7.81 0.56 -1.57
C PHE A 98 8.07 1.38 -0.33
N SER A 99 9.23 1.14 0.29
CA SER A 99 9.72 1.87 1.45
C SER A 99 11.18 2.29 1.29
N ASP A 100 11.52 3.47 1.79
CA ASP A 100 12.89 3.96 1.84
C ASP A 100 13.14 4.64 3.19
N SER A 101 13.96 4.04 4.03
CA SER A 101 14.26 4.57 5.36
C SER A 101 15.09 5.87 5.35
N ASN A 102 15.64 6.24 4.19
CA ASN A 102 16.35 7.52 4.02
C ASN A 102 15.42 8.70 3.69
N ARG A 103 14.14 8.42 3.50
CA ARG A 103 13.10 9.40 3.13
C ARG A 103 11.91 9.25 4.07
N ASP A 104 11.70 10.21 4.97
CA ASP A 104 10.66 10.16 6.00
C ASP A 104 9.26 9.87 5.44
N ASN A 105 8.93 10.47 4.29
CA ASN A 105 7.64 10.25 3.63
C ASN A 105 7.47 8.83 3.05
N LEU A 106 8.55 8.12 2.77
CA LEU A 106 8.55 6.74 2.27
C LEU A 106 8.86 5.70 3.35
N SER A 107 9.23 6.13 4.55
CA SER A 107 9.43 5.22 5.67
C SER A 107 8.09 4.64 6.12
N LEU A 108 7.99 3.31 6.11
CA LEU A 108 6.81 2.58 6.54
C LEU A 108 7.08 1.87 7.87
N ASP A 109 6.12 1.97 8.78
CA ASP A 109 6.13 1.13 9.99
C ASP A 109 5.59 -0.27 9.63
N ILE A 110 6.48 -1.28 9.70
CA ILE A 110 6.13 -2.66 9.37
C ILE A 110 5.00 -3.19 10.27
N SER A 111 4.96 -2.76 11.52
CA SER A 111 3.98 -3.23 12.49
C SER A 111 2.59 -2.58 12.33
N ILE A 112 2.52 -1.43 11.67
CA ILE A 112 1.28 -0.67 11.48
C ILE A 112 0.92 -0.57 10.00
N ASP A 113 1.70 0.15 9.20
CA ASP A 113 1.39 0.44 7.81
C ASP A 113 1.30 -0.83 6.95
N LEU A 114 2.28 -1.74 7.11
CA LEU A 114 2.31 -2.98 6.33
C LEU A 114 1.12 -3.88 6.64
N VAL A 115 0.76 -4.01 7.92
CA VAL A 115 -0.41 -4.80 8.36
C VAL A 115 -1.71 -4.22 7.79
N GLN A 116 -1.82 -2.90 7.78
CA GLN A 116 -2.98 -2.21 7.20
C GLN A 116 -3.13 -2.50 5.70
N ILE A 117 -2.04 -2.47 4.94
CA ILE A 117 -2.06 -2.70 3.49
C ILE A 117 -2.36 -4.17 3.16
N ILE A 118 -1.75 -5.13 3.87
CA ILE A 118 -1.91 -6.57 3.59
C ILE A 118 -3.39 -6.99 3.63
N GLY A 119 -4.16 -6.47 4.59
CA GLY A 119 -5.56 -6.81 4.75
C GLY A 119 -6.52 -6.19 3.73
N ARG A 120 -6.04 -5.38 2.77
CA ARG A 120 -6.93 -4.62 1.89
C ARG A 120 -7.49 -5.38 0.70
N CYS A 121 -6.82 -6.41 0.21
CA CYS A 121 -7.36 -7.23 -0.87
C CYS A 121 -8.52 -8.11 -0.35
N ARG A 122 -9.76 -7.75 -0.71
CA ARG A 122 -10.99 -8.38 -0.19
C ARG A 122 -11.55 -9.48 -1.09
N THR A 123 -11.05 -9.63 -2.31
CA THR A 123 -11.57 -10.62 -3.25
C THR A 123 -10.95 -11.98 -3.01
N PHE A 124 -11.74 -12.95 -2.55
CA PHE A 124 -11.27 -14.31 -2.22
C PHE A 124 -10.77 -15.09 -3.44
N SER A 125 -11.32 -14.83 -4.62
CA SER A 125 -10.92 -15.48 -5.88
C SER A 125 -9.56 -15.00 -6.40
N ASN A 126 -9.02 -13.88 -5.88
CA ASN A 126 -7.73 -13.37 -6.32
C ASN A 126 -6.60 -14.30 -5.85
N PRO A 127 -5.86 -14.95 -6.77
CA PRO A 127 -4.79 -15.89 -6.41
C PRO A 127 -3.55 -15.20 -5.80
N TYR A 128 -3.48 -13.87 -5.84
CA TYR A 128 -2.40 -13.04 -5.27
C TYR A 128 -2.81 -12.36 -3.97
N ARG A 129 -4.02 -12.62 -3.46
CA ARG A 129 -4.59 -11.95 -2.29
C ARG A 129 -3.70 -12.02 -1.05
N ASP A 130 -3.10 -13.17 -0.81
CA ASP A 130 -2.31 -13.44 0.39
C ASP A 130 -0.80 -13.19 0.15
N GLU A 131 -0.45 -12.53 -0.95
CA GLU A 131 0.92 -12.20 -1.31
C GLU A 131 1.09 -10.71 -1.51
N ILE A 132 2.18 -10.18 -0.97
CA ILE A 132 2.66 -8.84 -1.26
C ILE A 132 4.11 -8.91 -1.71
N ARG A 133 4.54 -7.91 -2.49
CA ARG A 133 5.94 -7.71 -2.86
C ARG A 133 6.43 -6.44 -2.20
N TYR A 134 7.25 -6.61 -1.17
CA TYR A 134 7.80 -5.51 -0.40
C TYR A 134 9.22 -5.20 -0.87
N TYR A 135 9.41 -3.99 -1.38
CA TYR A 135 10.70 -3.43 -1.79
C TYR A 135 11.10 -2.36 -0.81
N TYR A 136 12.27 -2.50 -0.21
CA TYR A 136 12.76 -1.55 0.77
C TYR A 136 14.21 -1.16 0.51
N LYS A 137 14.54 0.06 0.87
CA LYS A 137 15.90 0.56 0.93
C LYS A 137 16.21 0.91 2.38
N CYS A 138 17.26 0.31 2.91
CA CYS A 138 17.78 0.57 4.25
C CYS A 138 18.93 1.57 4.20
N LYS A 139 19.21 2.21 5.32
CA LYS A 139 20.53 2.79 5.60
C LYS A 139 21.56 1.68 5.60
N ASP A 140 22.82 2.01 5.29
CA ASP A 140 23.90 1.03 5.32
C ASP A 140 24.04 0.42 6.73
N ALA A 141 24.37 -0.88 6.78
CA ALA A 141 24.36 -1.66 8.02
C ALA A 141 25.38 -1.17 9.08
N GLU A 142 26.35 -0.36 8.68
CA GLU A 142 27.34 0.25 9.58
C GLU A 142 26.73 1.22 10.59
N ASP A 143 25.52 1.74 10.33
CA ASP A 143 24.82 2.71 11.18
C ASP A 143 23.75 2.06 12.10
N ILE A 144 23.63 0.74 12.11
CA ILE A 144 22.60 0.06 12.90
C ILE A 144 23.19 -0.44 14.21
N ASP A 145 22.87 0.22 15.31
CA ASP A 145 23.06 -0.36 16.64
C ASP A 145 22.03 -1.48 16.87
N LEU A 146 22.53 -2.74 16.79
CA LEU A 146 21.70 -3.92 17.00
C LEU A 146 21.06 -3.98 18.38
N ASN A 147 21.69 -3.39 19.41
CA ASN A 147 21.12 -3.34 20.75
C ASN A 147 19.96 -2.33 20.78
N GLU A 148 20.11 -1.17 20.16
CA GLU A 148 19.04 -0.18 20.05
C GLU A 148 17.86 -0.74 19.23
N ALA A 149 18.13 -1.39 18.12
CA ALA A 149 17.11 -2.06 17.30
C ALA A 149 16.36 -3.14 18.09
N THR A 150 17.08 -3.99 18.81
CA THR A 150 16.50 -5.05 19.65
C THR A 150 15.66 -4.46 20.78
N ASN A 151 16.14 -3.42 21.46
CA ASN A 151 15.41 -2.73 22.52
C ASN A 151 14.13 -2.09 21.99
N THR A 152 14.17 -1.48 20.81
CA THR A 152 13.00 -0.91 20.14
C THR A 152 11.96 -1.97 19.80
N ILE A 153 12.37 -3.11 19.25
CA ILE A 153 11.48 -4.23 18.94
C ILE A 153 10.84 -4.77 20.23
N ASN A 154 11.63 -5.02 21.26
CA ASN A 154 11.14 -5.52 22.54
C ASN A 154 10.15 -4.55 23.19
N HIS A 155 10.44 -3.25 23.15
CA HIS A 155 9.53 -2.21 23.67
C HIS A 155 8.19 -2.20 22.92
N LYS A 156 8.22 -2.21 21.57
CA LYS A 156 6.99 -2.27 20.74
C LYS A 156 6.18 -3.52 21.01
N THR A 157 6.84 -4.67 21.17
CA THR A 157 6.19 -5.96 21.49
C THR A 157 5.50 -5.89 22.84
N ASP A 158 6.17 -5.36 23.86
CA ASP A 158 5.64 -5.21 25.23
C ASP A 158 4.43 -4.26 25.28
N VAL A 159 4.51 -3.12 24.58
CA VAL A 159 3.39 -2.17 24.44
C VAL A 159 2.20 -2.83 23.73
N SER A 160 2.44 -3.55 22.63
CA SER A 160 1.38 -4.23 21.89
C SER A 160 0.70 -5.32 22.74
N TYR A 161 1.47 -6.06 23.51
CA TYR A 161 0.95 -7.07 24.43
C TYR A 161 0.10 -6.46 25.55
N LYS A 162 0.55 -5.35 26.14
CA LYS A 162 -0.22 -4.62 27.17
C LYS A 162 -1.53 -4.07 26.61
N LEU A 163 -1.50 -3.51 25.41
CA LEU A 163 -2.73 -3.06 24.74
C LEU A 163 -3.69 -4.21 24.45
N PHE A 164 -3.18 -5.34 23.97
CA PHE A 164 -4.00 -6.53 23.74
C PHE A 164 -4.67 -7.02 25.03
N GLN A 165 -3.91 -7.11 26.14
CA GLN A 165 -4.46 -7.48 27.44
C GLN A 165 -5.50 -6.46 27.94
N TYR A 166 -5.24 -5.17 27.74
CA TYR A 166 -6.20 -4.12 28.11
C TYR A 166 -7.54 -4.34 27.37
N TYR A 167 -7.51 -4.52 26.05
CA TYR A 167 -8.73 -4.72 25.27
C TYR A 167 -9.44 -6.03 25.58
N GLN A 168 -8.73 -7.09 25.96
CA GLN A 168 -9.37 -8.33 26.41
C GLN A 168 -10.10 -8.18 27.74
N ASN A 169 -9.64 -7.27 28.60
CA ASN A 169 -10.20 -7.05 29.94
C ASN A 169 -11.27 -5.93 29.98
N VAL A 170 -11.44 -5.18 28.89
CA VAL A 170 -12.53 -4.21 28.76
C VAL A 170 -13.79 -4.96 28.39
N SER A 171 -14.56 -5.37 29.41
CA SER A 171 -15.86 -6.04 29.27
C SER A 171 -16.95 -5.00 29.06
N ASP A 172 -16.87 -4.16 28.05
CA ASP A 172 -17.97 -3.26 27.68
C ASP A 172 -18.67 -3.82 26.44
N PRO A 173 -19.92 -4.33 26.58
CA PRO A 173 -20.69 -4.84 25.46
C PRO A 173 -21.25 -3.74 24.54
N ALA A 174 -20.88 -2.48 24.74
CA ALA A 174 -21.40 -1.32 24.00
C ALA A 174 -20.37 -0.67 23.05
N VAL A 175 -19.23 -1.33 22.75
CA VAL A 175 -18.25 -0.88 21.76
C VAL A 175 -18.13 -1.90 20.62
#